data_352e306697d5f3488d811800f3f6a768
#
_entry.id   352e306697d5f3488d811800f3f6a768
#
_cell.length_a   1.000
_cell.length_b   1.000
_cell.length_c   1.000
_cell.angle_alpha   90.00
_cell.angle_beta   90.00
_cell.angle_gamma   90.00
#
_symmetry.space_group_name_H-M   'P 1'
#
loop_
_entity.id
_entity.type
_entity.pdbx_description
1 polymer ?
#
loop_
_entity_poly.entity_id
_entity_poly.type
_entity_poly.pdbx_seq_one_letter_code
_entity_poly.pdbx_strand_id
1 'polypeptide(L)'
;MLKPSLTDLRASRDPWKYIKENIPLVIATAHDSLQTILNSPDLEHHLERKYRKGEAEYHNEWLSRDEATWLVMEADEEILDFIVYCAMFMTFVQSKAIEDHGRD
;
A
#
# COMPACT_ATOMS: atom_id res chain seq x y z
N MET A 1 -9.25 -7.89 21.07
CA MET A 1 -8.77 -7.03 19.99
C MET A 1 -9.42 -5.67 20.07
N LEU A 2 -8.60 -4.64 20.19
CA LEU A 2 -9.10 -3.27 20.27
C LEU A 2 -9.40 -2.76 18.86
N LYS A 3 -10.66 -2.32 18.67
CA LYS A 3 -11.07 -1.66 17.44
C LYS A 3 -11.26 -0.19 17.77
N PRO A 4 -10.30 0.67 17.43
CA PRO A 4 -10.39 2.09 17.77
C PRO A 4 -11.40 2.81 16.89
N SER A 5 -12.06 3.83 17.45
CA SER A 5 -12.74 4.82 16.64
C SER A 5 -11.69 5.68 15.92
N LEU A 6 -12.12 6.48 14.96
CA LEU A 6 -11.20 7.37 14.26
C LEU A 6 -10.56 8.38 15.24
N THR A 7 -11.32 8.86 16.21
CA THR A 7 -10.80 9.75 17.25
C THR A 7 -9.71 9.05 18.08
N ASP A 8 -9.95 7.79 18.47
CA ASP A 8 -8.96 7.01 19.23
C ASP A 8 -7.68 6.78 18.41
N LEU A 9 -7.85 6.45 17.13
CA LEU A 9 -6.73 6.22 16.23
C LEU A 9 -5.86 7.47 16.10
N ARG A 10 -6.49 8.64 15.90
CA ARG A 10 -5.79 9.91 15.74
C ARG A 10 -5.09 10.37 17.02
N ALA A 11 -5.65 10.02 18.18
CA ALA A 11 -5.07 10.36 19.47
C ALA A 11 -3.96 9.40 19.91
N SER A 12 -3.79 8.30 19.21
CA SER A 12 -2.81 7.29 19.60
C SER A 12 -1.38 7.77 19.36
N ARG A 13 -0.49 7.50 20.33
CA ARG A 13 0.95 7.77 20.18
C ARG A 13 1.62 6.75 19.28
N ASP A 14 1.01 5.58 19.13
CA ASP A 14 1.54 4.50 18.31
C ASP A 14 0.39 3.83 17.54
N PRO A 15 -0.05 4.44 16.44
CA PRO A 15 -1.11 3.83 15.62
C PRO A 15 -0.74 2.46 15.05
N TRP A 16 0.55 2.16 14.96
CA TRP A 16 1.02 0.86 14.45
C TRP A 16 0.39 -0.31 15.19
N LYS A 17 0.15 -0.18 16.50
CA LYS A 17 -0.46 -1.25 17.29
C LYS A 17 -1.86 -1.66 16.77
N TYR A 18 -2.57 -0.73 16.13
CA TYR A 18 -3.86 -1.01 15.50
C TYR A 18 -3.68 -1.51 14.06
N ILE A 19 -2.75 -0.89 13.34
CA ILE A 19 -2.49 -1.21 11.93
C ILE A 19 -2.02 -2.65 11.78
N LYS A 20 -1.11 -3.09 12.63
CA LYS A 20 -0.53 -4.45 12.56
C LYS A 20 -1.57 -5.55 12.72
N GLU A 21 -2.67 -5.28 13.39
CA GLU A 21 -3.73 -6.26 13.57
C GLU A 21 -4.53 -6.50 12.29
N ASN A 22 -4.46 -5.58 11.33
CA ASN A 22 -5.15 -5.70 10.05
C ASN A 22 -4.30 -6.38 8.98
N ILE A 23 -3.01 -6.51 9.19
CA ILE A 23 -2.10 -7.05 8.17
C ILE A 23 -2.49 -8.45 7.70
N PRO A 24 -2.84 -9.41 8.59
CA PRO A 24 -3.26 -10.73 8.13
C PRO A 24 -4.47 -10.70 7.21
N LEU A 25 -5.43 -9.81 7.49
CA LEU A 25 -6.61 -9.63 6.64
C LEU A 25 -6.24 -8.96 5.32
N VAL A 26 -5.33 -7.99 5.38
CA VAL A 26 -4.88 -7.22 4.23
C VAL A 26 -4.16 -8.09 3.21
N ILE A 27 -3.44 -9.12 3.65
CA ILE A 27 -2.68 -9.97 2.73
C ILE A 27 -3.59 -10.58 1.65
N ALA A 28 -4.74 -11.12 2.02
CA ALA A 28 -5.68 -11.67 1.06
C ALA A 28 -6.25 -10.58 0.14
N THR A 29 -6.59 -9.43 0.71
CA THR A 29 -7.13 -8.29 -0.05
C THR A 29 -6.09 -7.76 -1.03
N ALA A 30 -4.83 -7.65 -0.59
CA ALA A 30 -3.74 -7.19 -1.45
C ALA A 30 -3.51 -8.16 -2.62
N HIS A 31 -3.63 -9.45 -2.35
CA HIS A 31 -3.54 -10.48 -3.39
C HIS A 31 -4.60 -10.27 -4.47
N ASP A 32 -5.84 -10.07 -4.06
CA ASP A 32 -6.95 -9.86 -4.99
C ASP A 32 -6.77 -8.56 -5.79
N SER A 33 -6.32 -7.50 -5.13
CA SER A 33 -6.04 -6.22 -5.79
C SER A 33 -4.94 -6.35 -6.83
N LEU A 34 -3.88 -7.08 -6.50
CA LEU A 34 -2.78 -7.33 -7.41
C LEU A 34 -3.26 -8.14 -8.63
N GLN A 35 -4.06 -9.18 -8.41
CA GLN A 35 -4.62 -9.97 -9.50
C GLN A 35 -5.48 -9.11 -10.43
N THR A 36 -6.28 -8.22 -9.87
CA THR A 36 -7.11 -7.32 -10.66
C THR A 36 -6.26 -6.42 -11.56
N ILE A 37 -5.17 -5.87 -11.01
CA ILE A 37 -4.25 -5.01 -11.77
C ILE A 37 -3.56 -5.81 -12.86
N LEU A 38 -3.04 -7.00 -12.53
CA LEU A 38 -2.31 -7.84 -13.48
C LEU A 38 -3.20 -8.33 -14.63
N ASN A 39 -4.48 -8.48 -14.38
CA ASN A 39 -5.46 -8.92 -15.38
C ASN A 39 -6.15 -7.76 -16.09
N SER A 40 -5.75 -6.53 -15.82
CA SER A 40 -6.33 -5.35 -16.47
C SER A 40 -6.01 -5.36 -17.96
N PRO A 41 -7.00 -5.14 -18.86
CA PRO A 41 -6.73 -5.03 -20.29
C PRO A 41 -5.87 -3.81 -20.65
N ASP A 42 -5.79 -2.82 -19.76
CA ASP A 42 -5.02 -1.60 -19.96
C ASP A 42 -3.68 -1.63 -19.24
N LEU A 43 -3.23 -2.80 -18.79
CA LEU A 43 -2.01 -2.92 -17.99
C LEU A 43 -0.80 -2.29 -18.69
N GLU A 44 -0.60 -2.60 -19.98
CA GLU A 44 0.54 -2.07 -20.74
C GLU A 44 0.55 -0.54 -20.73
N HIS A 45 -0.62 0.07 -20.95
CA HIS A 45 -0.76 1.52 -20.92
C HIS A 45 -0.39 2.10 -19.56
N HIS A 46 -0.87 1.47 -18.49
CA HIS A 46 -0.55 1.91 -17.12
C HIS A 46 0.94 1.77 -16.83
N LEU A 47 1.57 0.69 -17.30
CA LEU A 47 3.00 0.46 -17.10
C LEU A 47 3.81 1.50 -17.87
N GLU A 48 3.45 1.78 -19.13
CA GLU A 48 4.15 2.79 -19.90
C GLU A 48 4.06 4.17 -19.26
N ARG A 49 2.88 4.55 -18.79
CA ARG A 49 2.68 5.82 -18.11
C ARG A 49 3.57 5.94 -16.88
N LYS A 50 3.67 4.88 -16.09
CA LYS A 50 4.54 4.85 -14.91
C LYS A 50 6.00 4.93 -15.30
N TYR A 51 6.41 4.18 -16.33
CA TYR A 51 7.77 4.21 -16.82
C TYR A 51 8.16 5.61 -17.33
N ARG A 52 7.30 6.24 -18.12
CA ARG A 52 7.57 7.58 -18.66
C ARG A 52 7.70 8.63 -17.56
N LYS A 53 6.90 8.51 -16.52
CA LYS A 53 7.02 9.41 -15.37
C LYS A 53 8.37 9.25 -14.67
N GLY A 54 8.81 8.01 -14.47
CA GLY A 54 10.13 7.73 -13.90
C GLY A 54 11.26 8.20 -14.80
N GLU A 55 11.13 8.02 -16.13
CA GLU A 55 12.11 8.48 -17.11
C GLU A 55 12.30 9.99 -17.04
N ALA A 56 11.20 10.75 -16.96
CA ALA A 56 11.25 12.20 -16.85
C ALA A 56 11.95 12.66 -15.55
N GLU A 57 11.82 11.88 -14.48
CA GLU A 57 12.35 12.20 -13.16
C GLU A 57 13.80 11.73 -12.99
N TYR A 58 14.14 10.51 -13.47
CA TYR A 58 15.42 9.86 -13.21
C TYR A 58 16.28 9.66 -14.45
N HIS A 59 15.81 10.05 -15.64
CA HIS A 59 16.57 10.05 -16.89
C HIS A 59 17.20 8.69 -17.26
N ASN A 60 16.50 7.58 -16.93
CA ASN A 60 16.98 6.22 -17.22
C ASN A 60 18.33 5.88 -16.58
N GLU A 61 18.58 6.41 -15.37
CA GLU A 61 19.81 6.12 -14.62
C GLU A 61 20.04 4.62 -14.40
N TRP A 62 18.97 3.83 -14.40
CA TRP A 62 19.06 2.39 -14.19
C TRP A 62 19.92 1.69 -15.24
N LEU A 63 20.06 2.29 -16.44
CA LEU A 63 20.87 1.73 -17.51
C LEU A 63 22.37 1.95 -17.30
N SER A 64 22.76 2.86 -16.41
CA SER A 64 24.17 3.20 -16.19
C SER A 64 24.84 2.31 -15.13
N ARG A 65 24.09 1.41 -14.50
CA ARG A 65 24.63 0.55 -13.44
C ARG A 65 25.01 -0.81 -14.00
N ASP A 66 26.07 -1.39 -13.42
CA ASP A 66 26.63 -2.67 -13.88
C ASP A 66 25.88 -3.88 -13.34
N GLU A 67 25.03 -3.70 -12.33
CA GLU A 67 24.25 -4.80 -11.77
C GLU A 67 22.80 -4.39 -11.58
N ALA A 68 21.93 -5.40 -11.48
CA ALA A 68 20.49 -5.19 -11.40
C ALA A 68 19.87 -5.52 -10.02
N THR A 69 20.68 -6.01 -9.09
CA THR A 69 20.18 -6.44 -7.77
C THR A 69 19.43 -5.33 -7.04
N TRP A 70 19.89 -4.09 -7.18
CA TRP A 70 19.26 -2.94 -6.55
C TRP A 70 17.83 -2.70 -7.05
N LEU A 71 17.52 -3.09 -8.31
CA LEU A 71 16.16 -2.97 -8.85
C LEU A 71 15.19 -3.90 -8.11
N VAL A 72 15.66 -5.11 -7.77
CA VAL A 72 14.86 -6.06 -6.98
C VAL A 72 14.61 -5.51 -5.59
N MET A 73 15.64 -4.92 -4.98
CA MET A 73 15.51 -4.32 -3.65
C MET A 73 14.50 -3.16 -3.65
N GLU A 74 14.56 -2.31 -4.68
CA GLU A 74 13.59 -1.22 -4.83
C GLU A 74 12.17 -1.75 -5.03
N ALA A 75 12.02 -2.81 -5.83
CA ALA A 75 10.72 -3.44 -6.06
C ALA A 75 10.15 -4.01 -4.74
N ASP A 76 10.99 -4.67 -3.94
CA ASP A 76 10.58 -5.21 -2.65
C ASP A 76 10.09 -4.10 -1.71
N GLU A 77 10.79 -2.97 -1.67
CA GLU A 77 10.38 -1.82 -0.88
C GLU A 77 9.02 -1.28 -1.31
N GLU A 78 8.77 -1.21 -2.61
CA GLU A 78 7.48 -0.76 -3.14
C GLU A 78 6.35 -1.72 -2.77
N ILE A 79 6.63 -3.03 -2.77
CA ILE A 79 5.64 -4.04 -2.34
C ILE A 79 5.32 -3.86 -0.86
N LEU A 80 6.34 -3.66 -0.02
CA LEU A 80 6.14 -3.43 1.41
C LEU A 80 5.32 -2.17 1.63
N ASP A 81 5.63 -1.09 0.92
CA ASP A 81 4.86 0.15 0.99
C ASP A 81 3.39 -0.08 0.63
N PHE A 82 3.15 -0.84 -0.44
CA PHE A 82 1.80 -1.18 -0.87
C PHE A 82 1.01 -1.87 0.24
N ILE A 83 1.62 -2.88 0.89
CA ILE A 83 0.98 -3.62 1.97
C ILE A 83 0.67 -2.71 3.15
N VAL A 84 1.62 -1.84 3.52
CA VAL A 84 1.44 -0.88 4.61
C VAL A 84 0.28 0.08 4.29
N TYR A 85 0.23 0.62 3.08
CA TYR A 85 -0.86 1.50 2.67
C TYR A 85 -2.22 0.81 2.74
N CYS A 86 -2.30 -0.44 2.31
CA CYS A 86 -3.52 -1.22 2.41
C CYS A 86 -3.95 -1.40 3.88
N ALA A 87 -3.00 -1.70 4.76
CA ALA A 87 -3.26 -1.88 6.18
C ALA A 87 -3.75 -0.57 6.82
N MET A 88 -3.12 0.55 6.47
CA MET A 88 -3.55 1.87 6.93
C MET A 88 -4.95 2.20 6.44
N PHE A 89 -5.24 1.94 5.17
CA PHE A 89 -6.55 2.17 4.58
C PHE A 89 -7.63 1.38 5.31
N MET A 90 -7.41 0.09 5.54
CA MET A 90 -8.38 -0.76 6.22
C MET A 90 -8.60 -0.31 7.67
N THR A 91 -7.53 0.06 8.36
CA THR A 91 -7.62 0.58 9.72
C THR A 91 -8.44 1.87 9.76
N PHE A 92 -8.19 2.77 8.81
CA PHE A 92 -8.93 4.02 8.71
C PHE A 92 -10.42 3.76 8.45
N VAL A 93 -10.75 2.89 7.51
CA VAL A 93 -12.13 2.60 7.13
C VAL A 93 -12.88 1.97 8.31
N GLN A 94 -12.26 1.03 9.02
CA GLN A 94 -12.87 0.42 10.20
C GLN A 94 -13.11 1.46 11.29
N SER A 95 -12.11 2.31 11.55
CA SER A 95 -12.20 3.33 12.59
C SER A 95 -13.25 4.38 12.23
N LYS A 96 -13.35 4.74 10.95
CA LYS A 96 -14.38 5.67 10.49
C LYS A 96 -15.78 5.08 10.63
N ALA A 97 -15.96 3.80 10.35
CA ALA A 97 -17.22 3.12 10.50
C ALA A 97 -17.67 3.09 11.98
N ILE A 98 -16.73 2.83 12.89
CA ILE A 98 -16.99 2.86 14.33
C ILE A 98 -17.43 4.26 14.77
N GLU A 99 -16.76 5.30 14.27
CA GLU A 99 -17.11 6.68 14.59
C GLU A 99 -18.49 7.06 14.06
N ASP A 100 -18.79 6.70 12.81
CA ASP A 100 -20.05 7.09 12.15
C ASP A 100 -21.27 6.33 12.67
N HIS A 101 -21.10 5.06 13.04
CA HIS A 101 -22.20 4.24 13.54
C HIS A 101 -22.37 4.32 15.05
N GLY A 102 -21.59 5.17 15.66
CA GLY A 102 -21.67 5.39 17.07
C GLY A 102 -21.05 4.26 17.88
N ARG A 103 -20.96 4.53 19.17
CA ARG A 103 -20.44 3.57 20.15
C ARG A 103 -21.60 2.93 20.90
N ASP A 104 -22.61 2.61 20.16
CA ASP A 104 -23.82 2.02 20.70
C ASP A 104 -23.56 0.68 21.35
#